data_d7b31f494f41d2342fa4417f1d01d1e5
#
_entry.id   d7b31f494f41d2342fa4417f1d01d1e5
#
_cell.length_a   1.000
_cell.length_b   1.000
_cell.length_c   1.000
_cell.angle_alpha   90.00
_cell.angle_beta   90.00
_cell.angle_gamma   90.00
#
_symmetry.space_group_name_H-M   'P 1'
#
loop_
_entity.id
_entity.type
_entity.pdbx_description
1 polymer ?
#
loop_
_entity_poly.entity_id
_entity_poly.type
_entity_poly.pdbx_seq_one_letter_code
_entity_poly.pdbx_strand_id
1 'polypeptide(L)'
;MKTFLRCALASLLIASVSVPAVAEQRNVDGMWLDDGEQLKAVEMPASGNLTLNGWTRQGRGEVYRLKVKAGETLKVSLASRSEFVVMAIFDFGKPDDDAIFFSDTGNNTTVLTPAADTEWLIRPILVLSSSRRGLGANYTITVERQP
;
A
#
# COMPACT_ATOMS: atom_id res chain seq x y z
N MET A 1 -13.31 73.27 -24.25
CA MET A 1 -13.64 71.90 -24.77
C MET A 1 -12.85 70.92 -24.00
N LYS A 2 -13.50 70.19 -23.08
CA LYS A 2 -12.85 69.19 -22.20
C LYS A 2 -13.17 67.79 -22.69
N THR A 3 -12.15 67.09 -23.21
CA THR A 3 -12.28 65.71 -23.70
C THR A 3 -12.02 64.76 -22.54
N PHE A 4 -13.05 64.03 -22.10
CA PHE A 4 -12.94 62.98 -21.06
C PHE A 4 -12.47 61.69 -21.72
N LEU A 5 -11.28 61.24 -21.35
CA LEU A 5 -10.74 59.92 -21.68
C LEU A 5 -11.26 58.91 -20.67
N ARG A 6 -12.15 58.01 -21.12
CA ARG A 6 -12.63 56.90 -20.30
C ARG A 6 -11.66 55.73 -20.41
N CYS A 7 -10.88 55.46 -19.36
CA CYS A 7 -10.14 54.20 -19.20
C CYS A 7 -11.09 53.09 -18.78
N ALA A 8 -11.31 52.12 -19.65
CA ALA A 8 -11.97 50.87 -19.30
C ALA A 8 -10.94 49.92 -18.71
N LEU A 9 -11.03 49.65 -17.43
CA LEU A 9 -10.28 48.55 -16.78
C LEU A 9 -10.97 47.24 -17.10
N ALA A 10 -10.34 46.41 -17.94
CA ALA A 10 -10.73 45.03 -18.15
C ALA A 10 -10.15 44.19 -17.04
N SER A 11 -10.97 43.74 -16.07
CA SER A 11 -10.61 42.81 -15.06
C SER A 11 -10.50 41.41 -15.64
N LEU A 12 -9.27 40.89 -15.76
CA LEU A 12 -8.99 39.52 -16.18
C LEU A 12 -9.24 38.59 -15.01
N LEU A 13 -10.37 37.87 -15.00
CA LEU A 13 -10.65 36.79 -14.06
C LEU A 13 -9.81 35.58 -14.48
N ILE A 14 -8.72 35.34 -13.77
CA ILE A 14 -7.95 34.12 -13.90
C ILE A 14 -8.68 33.03 -13.09
N ALA A 15 -9.43 32.18 -13.79
CA ALA A 15 -9.99 30.97 -13.21
C ALA A 15 -8.83 30.00 -12.96
N SER A 16 -8.44 29.85 -11.70
CA SER A 16 -7.50 28.81 -11.26
C SER A 16 -8.18 27.44 -11.38
N VAL A 17 -7.84 26.72 -12.44
CA VAL A 17 -8.21 25.30 -12.60
C VAL A 17 -7.35 24.52 -11.62
N SER A 18 -7.92 24.09 -10.50
CA SER A 18 -7.29 23.12 -9.59
C SER A 18 -7.26 21.77 -10.29
N VAL A 19 -6.11 21.42 -10.85
CA VAL A 19 -5.83 20.08 -11.34
C VAL A 19 -5.79 19.18 -10.10
N PRO A 20 -6.58 18.08 -10.02
CA PRO A 20 -6.45 17.14 -8.93
C PRO A 20 -5.02 16.59 -8.94
N ALA A 21 -4.31 16.71 -7.82
CA ALA A 21 -3.00 16.12 -7.66
C ALA A 21 -3.15 14.60 -7.80
N VAL A 22 -2.68 14.06 -8.92
CA VAL A 22 -2.49 12.62 -9.08
C VAL A 22 -1.44 12.25 -8.04
N ALA A 23 -1.75 11.30 -7.16
CA ALA A 23 -0.80 10.80 -6.18
C ALA A 23 0.46 10.36 -6.93
N GLU A 24 1.59 11.00 -6.67
CA GLU A 24 2.85 10.73 -7.34
C GLU A 24 3.39 9.40 -6.80
N GLN A 25 3.46 8.39 -7.67
CA GLN A 25 4.09 7.12 -7.34
C GLN A 25 5.59 7.30 -7.36
N ARG A 26 6.28 6.78 -6.35
CA ARG A 26 7.74 6.81 -6.24
C ARG A 26 8.33 5.41 -6.24
N ASN A 27 9.47 5.25 -6.86
CA ASN A 27 10.24 4.01 -6.80
C ASN A 27 11.18 4.05 -5.59
N VAL A 28 11.02 3.10 -4.69
CA VAL A 28 11.90 2.91 -3.52
C VAL A 28 12.43 1.49 -3.57
N ASP A 29 13.74 1.35 -3.76
CA ASP A 29 14.42 0.05 -3.85
C ASP A 29 13.77 -0.94 -4.85
N GLY A 30 13.34 -0.43 -6.02
CA GLY A 30 12.67 -1.24 -7.04
C GLY A 30 11.16 -1.39 -6.86
N MET A 31 10.58 -0.81 -5.82
CA MET A 31 9.15 -0.89 -5.52
C MET A 31 8.43 0.40 -5.83
N TRP A 32 7.30 0.30 -6.51
CA TRP A 32 6.40 1.42 -6.73
C TRP A 32 5.47 1.60 -5.54
N LEU A 33 5.69 2.68 -4.79
CA LEU A 33 4.89 3.07 -3.63
C LEU A 33 4.06 4.30 -3.96
N ASP A 34 2.86 4.38 -3.40
CA ASP A 34 2.08 5.60 -3.38
C ASP A 34 2.76 6.64 -2.46
N ASP A 35 2.53 7.94 -2.69
CA ASP A 35 3.20 9.04 -1.97
C ASP A 35 3.05 8.95 -0.44
N GLY A 36 1.94 8.43 0.04
CA GLY A 36 1.67 8.25 1.48
C GLY A 36 2.09 6.90 2.05
N GLU A 37 2.67 6.00 1.26
CA GLU A 37 3.15 4.69 1.71
C GLU A 37 4.60 4.76 2.17
N GLN A 38 4.92 3.97 3.19
CA GLN A 38 6.27 3.86 3.75
C GLN A 38 6.73 2.40 3.71
N LEU A 39 7.88 2.17 3.06
CA LEU A 39 8.53 0.86 3.05
C LEU A 39 9.21 0.61 4.39
N LYS A 40 8.91 -0.54 4.99
CA LYS A 40 9.48 -0.98 6.25
C LYS A 40 10.12 -2.36 6.10
N ALA A 41 11.44 -2.42 6.21
CA ALA A 41 12.14 -3.69 6.25
C ALA A 41 11.84 -4.40 7.57
N VAL A 42 11.47 -5.68 7.48
CA VAL A 42 11.17 -6.54 8.62
C VAL A 42 11.88 -7.90 8.45
N GLU A 43 12.15 -8.55 9.56
CA GLU A 43 12.80 -9.85 9.57
C GLU A 43 12.02 -10.81 10.47
N MET A 44 12.04 -12.09 10.12
CA MET A 44 11.50 -13.12 11.00
C MET A 44 12.32 -13.18 12.29
N PRO A 45 11.68 -13.16 13.46
CA PRO A 45 12.41 -13.33 14.73
C PRO A 45 13.07 -14.71 14.77
N ALA A 46 14.13 -14.86 15.58
CA ALA A 46 14.82 -16.16 15.74
C ALA A 46 13.88 -17.26 16.29
N SER A 47 12.90 -16.86 17.09
CA SER A 47 11.85 -17.76 17.62
C SER A 47 10.52 -17.01 17.69
N GLY A 48 9.41 -17.76 17.57
CA GLY A 48 8.07 -17.20 17.60
C GLY A 48 7.62 -16.61 16.25
N ASN A 49 6.58 -15.80 16.30
CA ASN A 49 5.91 -15.22 15.15
C ASN A 49 6.30 -13.76 14.94
N LEU A 50 6.32 -13.32 13.69
CA LEU A 50 6.38 -11.90 13.36
C LEU A 50 4.96 -11.33 13.37
N THR A 51 4.75 -10.27 14.15
CA THR A 51 3.46 -9.57 14.22
C THR A 51 3.65 -8.13 13.76
N LEU A 52 2.91 -7.75 12.73
CA LEU A 52 2.92 -6.43 12.11
C LEU A 52 1.58 -5.76 12.39
N ASN A 53 1.58 -4.76 13.24
CA ASN A 53 0.39 -3.94 13.53
C ASN A 53 0.52 -2.62 12.82
N GLY A 54 -0.53 -2.22 12.12
CA GLY A 54 -0.52 -0.97 11.39
C GLY A 54 -1.91 -0.43 11.09
N TRP A 55 -1.91 0.64 10.34
CA TRP A 55 -3.08 1.32 9.86
C TRP A 55 -2.91 1.57 8.36
N THR A 56 -3.95 1.36 7.59
CA THR A 56 -3.95 1.61 6.15
C THR A 56 -5.12 2.49 5.73
N ARG A 57 -4.86 3.29 4.72
CA ARG A 57 -5.83 4.11 4.00
C ARG A 57 -5.41 4.09 2.54
N GLN A 58 -6.30 4.45 1.61
CA GLN A 58 -5.96 4.50 0.19
C GLN A 58 -4.67 5.31 -0.05
N GLY A 59 -3.65 4.67 -0.64
CA GLY A 59 -2.37 5.28 -0.94
C GLY A 59 -1.56 5.73 0.29
N ARG A 60 -1.86 5.19 1.47
CA ARG A 60 -1.17 5.52 2.72
C ARG A 60 -1.06 4.31 3.63
N GLY A 61 0.03 4.23 4.36
CA GLY A 61 0.28 3.20 5.34
C GLY A 61 1.66 2.58 5.20
N GLU A 62 1.89 1.50 5.92
CA GLU A 62 3.15 0.77 5.85
C GLU A 62 3.05 -0.36 4.82
N VAL A 63 4.14 -0.56 4.10
CA VAL A 63 4.37 -1.69 3.19
C VAL A 63 5.60 -2.42 3.71
N TYR A 64 5.52 -3.73 3.88
CA TYR A 64 6.57 -4.49 4.53
C TYR A 64 7.40 -5.28 3.53
N ARG A 65 8.71 -5.22 3.68
CA ARG A 65 9.69 -5.99 2.94
C ARG A 65 10.29 -7.05 3.85
N LEU A 66 9.97 -8.32 3.59
CA LEU A 66 10.38 -9.47 4.38
C LEU A 66 11.36 -10.34 3.59
N LYS A 67 12.56 -10.57 4.14
CA LYS A 67 13.50 -11.56 3.60
C LYS A 67 13.05 -12.96 3.95
N VAL A 68 12.99 -13.84 2.96
CA VAL A 68 12.55 -15.23 3.11
C VAL A 68 13.58 -16.16 2.49
N LYS A 69 13.88 -17.27 3.19
CA LYS A 69 14.84 -18.27 2.73
C LYS A 69 14.19 -19.36 1.92
N ALA A 70 14.93 -19.93 0.98
CA ALA A 70 14.52 -21.09 0.21
C ALA A 70 14.04 -22.23 1.12
N GLY A 71 12.89 -22.79 0.81
CA GLY A 71 12.30 -23.90 1.55
C GLY A 71 11.67 -23.54 2.91
N GLU A 72 11.76 -22.28 3.34
CA GLU A 72 11.09 -21.82 4.56
C GLU A 72 9.57 -21.70 4.30
N THR A 73 8.79 -22.50 4.99
CA THR A 73 7.32 -22.45 4.86
C THR A 73 6.77 -21.46 5.88
N LEU A 74 6.12 -20.42 5.35
CA LEU A 74 5.53 -19.35 6.15
C LEU A 74 4.01 -19.29 5.94
N LYS A 75 3.28 -19.26 7.04
CA LYS A 75 1.86 -18.94 7.06
C LYS A 75 1.71 -17.46 7.33
N VAL A 76 1.05 -16.75 6.42
CA VAL A 76 0.76 -15.32 6.55
C VAL A 76 -0.74 -15.12 6.70
N SER A 77 -1.13 -14.41 7.75
CA SER A 77 -2.54 -14.18 8.09
C SER A 77 -2.80 -12.69 8.29
N LEU A 78 -3.92 -12.21 7.79
CA LEU A 78 -4.42 -10.85 7.98
C LEU A 78 -5.63 -10.86 8.91
N ALA A 79 -5.63 -10.00 9.92
CA ALA A 79 -6.78 -9.69 10.76
C ALA A 79 -7.08 -8.20 10.74
N SER A 80 -8.34 -7.84 10.53
CA SER A 80 -8.84 -6.47 10.61
C SER A 80 -10.31 -6.48 11.03
N ARG A 81 -10.74 -5.41 11.69
CA ARG A 81 -12.17 -5.18 11.94
C ARG A 81 -12.92 -4.68 10.70
N SER A 82 -12.19 -4.26 9.69
CA SER A 82 -12.75 -3.83 8.41
C SER A 82 -12.62 -4.95 7.39
N GLU A 83 -13.73 -5.38 6.82
CA GLU A 83 -13.78 -6.33 5.69
C GLU A 83 -13.15 -5.77 4.40
N PHE A 84 -12.92 -4.46 4.34
CA PHE A 84 -12.31 -3.77 3.20
C PHE A 84 -10.79 -3.73 3.26
N VAL A 85 -10.17 -4.20 4.33
CA VAL A 85 -8.71 -4.37 4.37
C VAL A 85 -8.36 -5.71 3.76
N VAL A 86 -7.56 -5.66 2.72
CA VAL A 86 -7.01 -6.81 2.01
C VAL A 86 -5.49 -6.79 2.09
N MET A 87 -4.84 -7.90 1.78
CA MET A 87 -3.40 -8.03 1.77
C MET A 87 -2.95 -8.60 0.43
N ALA A 88 -2.02 -7.93 -0.22
CA ALA A 88 -1.30 -8.44 -1.37
C ALA A 88 0.11 -8.85 -0.96
N ILE A 89 0.61 -9.98 -1.46
CA ILE A 89 1.99 -10.43 -1.29
C ILE A 89 2.60 -10.59 -2.68
N PHE A 90 3.74 -9.93 -2.89
CA PHE A 90 4.53 -10.00 -4.12
C PHE A 90 5.86 -10.67 -3.83
N ASP A 91 6.41 -11.40 -4.79
CA ASP A 91 7.70 -12.06 -4.66
C ASP A 91 8.69 -11.42 -5.66
N PHE A 92 9.71 -10.73 -5.12
CA PHE A 92 10.73 -10.08 -5.94
C PHE A 92 11.66 -11.04 -6.68
N GLY A 93 11.68 -12.31 -6.31
CA GLY A 93 12.38 -13.35 -7.05
C GLY A 93 11.70 -13.76 -8.35
N LYS A 94 10.46 -13.31 -8.58
CA LYS A 94 9.71 -13.57 -9.79
C LYS A 94 9.84 -12.45 -10.81
N PRO A 95 9.86 -12.76 -12.12
CA PRO A 95 10.02 -11.76 -13.18
C PRO A 95 8.75 -10.96 -13.47
N ASP A 96 7.61 -11.39 -12.95
CA ASP A 96 6.32 -10.74 -13.12
C ASP A 96 5.97 -9.87 -11.89
N ASP A 97 5.13 -8.88 -12.12
CA ASP A 97 4.64 -7.99 -11.07
C ASP A 97 3.33 -8.50 -10.44
N ASP A 98 2.97 -9.76 -10.68
CA ASP A 98 1.74 -10.35 -10.17
C ASP A 98 1.89 -10.71 -8.69
N ALA A 99 0.84 -10.45 -7.91
CA ALA A 99 0.79 -10.87 -6.53
C ALA A 99 0.76 -12.41 -6.44
N ILE A 100 1.64 -12.99 -5.63
CA ILE A 100 1.62 -14.44 -5.34
C ILE A 100 0.47 -14.82 -4.40
N PHE A 101 -0.09 -13.85 -3.71
CA PHE A 101 -1.30 -13.97 -2.92
C PHE A 101 -2.03 -12.63 -2.86
N PHE A 102 -3.35 -12.70 -2.96
CA PHE A 102 -4.24 -11.57 -2.71
C PHE A 102 -5.40 -12.06 -1.84
N SER A 103 -5.54 -11.46 -0.66
CA SER A 103 -6.65 -11.79 0.24
C SER A 103 -7.97 -11.21 -0.29
N ASP A 104 -9.03 -11.93 -0.07
CA ASP A 104 -10.39 -11.48 -0.35
C ASP A 104 -11.32 -11.79 0.83
N THR A 105 -12.61 -11.53 0.67
CA THR A 105 -13.60 -11.80 1.72
C THR A 105 -13.64 -13.29 2.07
N GLY A 106 -13.14 -13.61 3.25
CA GLY A 106 -13.10 -14.98 3.78
C GLY A 106 -11.81 -15.76 3.53
N ASN A 107 -10.87 -15.23 2.74
CA ASN A 107 -9.57 -15.85 2.49
C ASN A 107 -8.41 -14.91 2.88
N ASN A 108 -8.22 -14.74 4.17
CA ASN A 108 -7.23 -13.84 4.75
C ASN A 108 -5.94 -14.54 5.20
N THR A 109 -5.73 -15.78 4.78
CA THR A 109 -4.59 -16.59 5.20
C THR A 109 -4.03 -17.37 4.03
N THR A 110 -2.70 -17.43 3.94
CA THR A 110 -1.99 -18.25 2.95
C THR A 110 -0.79 -18.94 3.57
N VAL A 111 -0.35 -20.03 2.96
CA VAL A 111 0.89 -20.74 3.31
C VAL A 111 1.76 -20.78 2.06
N LEU A 112 2.95 -20.21 2.15
CA LEU A 112 3.87 -20.03 1.03
C LEU A 112 5.24 -20.60 1.36
N THR A 113 5.87 -21.23 0.35
CA THR A 113 7.23 -21.77 0.45
C THR A 113 8.01 -21.31 -0.78
N PRO A 114 8.98 -20.39 -0.67
CA PRO A 114 9.77 -19.96 -1.80
C PRO A 114 10.75 -21.04 -2.22
N ALA A 115 10.98 -21.19 -3.53
CA ALA A 115 11.94 -22.15 -4.09
C ALA A 115 13.40 -21.67 -3.96
N ALA A 116 13.63 -20.39 -3.81
CA ALA A 116 14.94 -19.75 -3.66
C ALA A 116 14.87 -18.66 -2.61
N ASP A 117 16.02 -18.21 -2.10
CA ASP A 117 16.09 -17.03 -1.25
C ASP A 117 15.51 -15.83 -2.01
N THR A 118 14.56 -15.14 -1.37
CA THR A 118 13.84 -14.04 -1.99
C THR A 118 13.43 -12.99 -0.96
N GLU A 119 12.78 -11.95 -1.44
CA GLU A 119 12.12 -10.95 -0.61
C GLU A 119 10.65 -10.85 -0.99
N TRP A 120 9.81 -10.88 0.01
CA TRP A 120 8.38 -10.64 -0.16
C TRP A 120 8.02 -9.22 0.20
N LEU A 121 7.19 -8.61 -0.65
CA LEU A 121 6.50 -7.37 -0.32
C LEU A 121 5.10 -7.72 0.19
N ILE A 122 4.83 -7.37 1.43
CA ILE A 122 3.52 -7.54 2.05
C ILE A 122 2.86 -6.17 2.11
N ARG A 123 1.79 -5.99 1.35
CA ARG A 123 1.10 -4.70 1.19
C ARG A 123 -0.33 -4.80 1.69
N PRO A 124 -0.65 -4.27 2.88
CA PRO A 124 -2.02 -4.10 3.32
C PRO A 124 -2.68 -2.96 2.55
N ILE A 125 -3.88 -3.19 2.03
CA ILE A 125 -4.60 -2.26 1.16
C ILE A 125 -6.01 -2.07 1.71
N LEU A 126 -6.49 -0.83 1.73
CA LEU A 126 -7.91 -0.55 1.98
C LEU A 126 -8.63 -0.43 0.64
N VAL A 127 -9.47 -1.41 0.33
CA VAL A 127 -10.36 -1.37 -0.83
C VAL A 127 -11.54 -0.49 -0.50
N LEU A 128 -11.69 0.63 -1.21
CA LEU A 128 -12.72 1.62 -0.90
C LEU A 128 -14.10 1.22 -1.43
N SER A 129 -15.06 1.16 -0.53
CA SER A 129 -16.44 1.45 -0.90
C SER A 129 -16.64 2.97 -0.95
N SER A 130 -17.48 3.44 -1.87
CA SER A 130 -17.75 4.87 -2.09
C SER A 130 -18.23 5.63 -0.85
N SER A 131 -18.84 4.96 0.12
CA SER A 131 -19.38 5.54 1.35
C SER A 131 -18.35 5.75 2.47
N ARG A 132 -17.13 5.20 2.35
CA ARG A 132 -16.10 5.25 3.41
C ARG A 132 -14.79 5.91 2.97
N ARG A 133 -14.84 6.71 1.93
CA ARG A 133 -13.68 7.49 1.47
C ARG A 133 -13.17 8.37 2.60
N GLY A 134 -11.88 8.23 2.91
CA GLY A 134 -11.21 9.05 3.90
C GLY A 134 -11.07 8.44 5.28
N LEU A 135 -11.72 7.33 5.58
CA LEU A 135 -11.48 6.55 6.79
C LEU A 135 -10.41 5.51 6.53
N GLY A 136 -9.46 5.39 7.44
CA GLY A 136 -8.50 4.29 7.46
C GLY A 136 -8.99 3.14 8.31
N ALA A 137 -8.26 2.04 8.31
CA ALA A 137 -8.53 0.88 9.14
C ALA A 137 -7.24 0.29 9.70
N ASN A 138 -7.32 -0.19 10.94
CA ASN A 138 -6.24 -0.92 11.57
C ASN A 138 -6.21 -2.37 11.09
N TYR A 139 -5.03 -2.94 11.06
CA TYR A 139 -4.80 -4.35 10.75
C TYR A 139 -3.72 -4.96 11.64
N THR A 140 -3.73 -6.28 11.70
CA THR A 140 -2.64 -7.09 12.21
C THR A 140 -2.29 -8.14 11.17
N ILE A 141 -1.03 -8.22 10.77
CA ILE A 141 -0.51 -9.30 9.93
C ILE A 141 0.39 -10.16 10.82
N THR A 142 0.15 -11.47 10.81
CA THR A 142 0.97 -12.45 11.52
C THR A 142 1.66 -13.34 10.53
N VAL A 143 2.97 -13.51 10.67
CA VAL A 143 3.79 -14.44 9.89
C VAL A 143 4.35 -15.50 10.82
N GLU A 144 4.02 -16.76 10.54
CA GLU A 144 4.35 -17.92 11.36
C GLU A 144 5.16 -18.93 10.55
N ARG A 145 6.27 -19.44 11.12
CA ARG A 145 6.96 -20.58 10.52
C ARG A 145 6.13 -21.83 10.70
N GLN A 146 6.01 -22.58 9.62
CA GLN A 146 5.40 -23.91 9.68
C GLN A 146 6.50 -24.97 9.77
N PRO A 147 6.28 -26.06 10.50
CA PRO A 147 7.24 -27.16 10.61
C PRO A 147 7.51 -27.85 9.29
#